data_ef93c8583a343644af34ac8ba5329dbd
#
_entry.id   ef93c8583a343644af34ac8ba5329dbd
#
_cell.length_a   1.000
_cell.length_b   1.000
_cell.length_c   1.000
_cell.angle_alpha   90.00
_cell.angle_beta   90.00
_cell.angle_gamma   90.00
#
_symmetry.space_group_name_H-M   'P 1'
#
loop_
_entity.id
_entity.type
_entity.pdbx_description
1 polymer ?
#
loop_
_entity_poly.entity_id
_entity_poly.type
_entity_poly.pdbx_seq_one_letter_code
_entity_poly.pdbx_strand_id
1 'polypeptide(L)'
;MSPDPCTPVPPASTPLAAPPPALPRVVSIAGTHPTGGAGTAADLKSITAAGGYGMAVVTAVVAQNTRGVRDIHVPPAEVLAAQLTAVSDDVELEAVKTGMLGTVEVIDTVAAWVAAHPPRVLVVDPVMVASSGDRLLEPEAEQAMIRFCARATVVTPNIDELAVLTGSPRASTEEEALAQATAWTDRTGASVIVKTGHLEDREVTNTWVAPDGAQRRARSTRVDTTSTHGTGCSLAAALATRLGAGHSPAAALEWATAWLHEAIAHGASLQVGAGHGPVDHAHRARRLAAAGSAEPWLGAGEVPARLETPEALSVGRSRPGPETAEDSTPADDSPTVQPVVPALVPAAGPWTAALWAAGAPLAGQIAECGFVRALVDGSLPSPAFDVYLAQDALYLGRCSRALAALGAATEDPAGGEFWTQSARHCLAVEAELHRSWLGGLPADHDTAISPVTSAYTDFLLVHALGSPAPVAAAAVLPCFWLYAQVGGGLDDVAAEHPYGAWLETYRDPGFVEGVRGALEQVERELAAATPEVRAEAARAFLLASRHELEFFEQATRLDPGTPAPRRHRARAADGAHAADTTHNAQTADGPRTAPAPPRPPAHPAAPTASTARTAPDALAGAGR
;
A
#
# COMPACT_ATOMS: atom_id res chain seq x y z
N MET A 1 -13.11 -29.16 -58.27
CA MET A 1 -13.90 -29.04 -57.04
C MET A 1 -13.22 -28.01 -56.14
N SER A 2 -13.73 -26.80 -56.14
CA SER A 2 -13.25 -25.74 -55.23
C SER A 2 -13.80 -25.97 -53.84
N PRO A 3 -13.03 -25.76 -52.76
CA PRO A 3 -13.53 -25.93 -51.41
C PRO A 3 -14.51 -24.79 -51.03
N ASP A 4 -15.55 -25.22 -50.32
CA ASP A 4 -16.64 -24.40 -49.80
C ASP A 4 -16.12 -23.36 -48.76
N PRO A 5 -16.43 -22.04 -48.89
CA PRO A 5 -15.89 -20.98 -48.00
C PRO A 5 -16.60 -20.85 -46.65
N CYS A 6 -17.49 -21.77 -46.26
CA CYS A 6 -18.33 -21.66 -45.05
C CYS A 6 -18.05 -22.70 -43.95
N THR A 7 -16.86 -23.31 -43.87
CA THR A 7 -16.53 -24.16 -42.72
C THR A 7 -16.03 -23.27 -41.56
N PRO A 8 -16.75 -23.23 -40.41
CA PRO A 8 -16.27 -22.44 -39.27
C PRO A 8 -14.97 -23.05 -38.70
N VAL A 9 -13.92 -22.24 -38.69
CA VAL A 9 -12.68 -22.58 -38.00
C VAL A 9 -12.97 -22.64 -36.50
N PRO A 10 -12.68 -23.77 -35.81
CA PRO A 10 -12.87 -23.84 -34.38
C PRO A 10 -12.00 -22.75 -33.70
N PRO A 11 -12.50 -22.08 -32.63
CA PRO A 11 -11.72 -21.10 -31.94
C PRO A 11 -10.43 -21.75 -31.43
N ALA A 12 -9.29 -21.11 -31.74
CA ALA A 12 -7.99 -21.51 -31.22
C ALA A 12 -8.09 -21.57 -29.69
N SER A 13 -7.86 -22.73 -29.10
CA SER A 13 -7.77 -22.89 -27.65
C SER A 13 -6.68 -21.95 -27.15
N THR A 14 -7.10 -20.93 -26.40
CA THR A 14 -6.16 -20.06 -25.67
C THR A 14 -5.29 -20.96 -24.81
N PRO A 15 -3.94 -20.89 -24.90
CA PRO A 15 -3.08 -21.66 -24.03
C PRO A 15 -3.45 -21.31 -22.60
N LEU A 16 -3.77 -22.31 -21.78
CA LEU A 16 -3.87 -22.13 -20.33
C LEU A 16 -2.60 -21.41 -19.88
N ALA A 17 -2.75 -20.26 -19.21
CA ALA A 17 -1.64 -19.55 -18.60
C ALA A 17 -0.83 -20.57 -17.78
N ALA A 18 0.50 -20.55 -17.92
CA ALA A 18 1.36 -21.38 -17.10
C ALA A 18 1.00 -21.18 -15.63
N PRO A 19 0.96 -22.25 -14.81
CA PRO A 19 0.69 -22.11 -13.39
C PRO A 19 1.67 -21.08 -12.81
N PRO A 20 1.23 -20.23 -11.86
CA PRO A 20 2.14 -19.28 -11.22
C PRO A 20 3.35 -20.04 -10.66
N PRO A 21 4.56 -19.46 -10.69
CA PRO A 21 5.74 -20.11 -10.14
C PRO A 21 5.46 -20.49 -8.68
N ALA A 22 5.78 -21.72 -8.31
CA ALA A 22 5.59 -22.20 -6.96
C ALA A 22 6.36 -21.28 -5.98
N LEU A 23 5.73 -20.90 -4.86
CA LEU A 23 6.38 -20.12 -3.81
C LEU A 23 7.57 -20.91 -3.25
N PRO A 24 8.79 -20.34 -3.19
CA PRO A 24 9.94 -21.04 -2.60
C PRO A 24 9.69 -21.26 -1.08
N ARG A 25 9.84 -22.49 -0.65
CA ARG A 25 9.75 -22.91 0.76
C ARG A 25 11.14 -22.83 1.38
N VAL A 26 11.29 -21.94 2.35
CA VAL A 26 12.57 -21.59 2.94
C VAL A 26 12.53 -21.81 4.44
N VAL A 27 13.47 -22.61 4.99
CA VAL A 27 13.61 -22.76 6.43
C VAL A 27 14.73 -21.85 6.95
N SER A 28 14.43 -21.07 7.99
CA SER A 28 15.41 -20.36 8.82
C SER A 28 15.75 -21.22 10.03
N ILE A 29 17.04 -21.48 10.25
CA ILE A 29 17.60 -22.18 11.41
C ILE A 29 18.39 -21.15 12.20
N ALA A 30 17.81 -20.59 13.27
CA ALA A 30 18.42 -19.49 14.03
C ALA A 30 17.81 -19.34 15.43
N GLY A 31 18.42 -18.49 16.25
CA GLY A 31 17.86 -18.08 17.55
C GLY A 31 16.61 -17.20 17.39
N THR A 32 15.77 -17.15 18.43
CA THR A 32 14.61 -16.24 18.48
C THR A 32 15.03 -14.80 18.74
N HIS A 33 14.12 -13.85 18.43
CA HIS A 33 14.26 -12.45 18.80
C HIS A 33 12.90 -11.86 19.18
N PRO A 34 12.55 -11.70 20.46
CA PRO A 34 11.20 -11.35 20.92
C PRO A 34 10.65 -10.04 20.36
N THR A 35 11.51 -9.02 20.14
CA THR A 35 11.09 -7.74 19.54
C THR A 35 11.03 -7.79 18.02
N GLY A 36 11.33 -8.93 17.40
CA GLY A 36 11.12 -9.17 15.99
C GLY A 36 12.12 -8.50 15.03
N GLY A 37 13.21 -7.92 15.55
CA GLY A 37 14.20 -7.18 14.76
C GLY A 37 15.29 -8.02 14.12
N ALA A 38 15.55 -9.22 14.64
CA ALA A 38 16.57 -10.14 14.14
C ALA A 38 16.12 -11.60 14.31
N GLY A 39 17.03 -12.58 14.14
CA GLY A 39 16.78 -14.00 14.31
C GLY A 39 15.65 -14.52 13.44
N THR A 40 15.03 -15.63 13.85
CA THR A 40 13.93 -16.28 13.11
C THR A 40 12.78 -15.33 12.77
N ALA A 41 12.48 -14.35 13.66
CA ALA A 41 11.40 -13.40 13.43
C ALA A 41 11.69 -12.42 12.27
N ALA A 42 12.92 -11.92 12.15
CA ALA A 42 13.33 -11.10 11.01
C ALA A 42 13.45 -11.94 9.74
N ASP A 43 13.95 -13.16 9.86
CA ASP A 43 14.09 -14.09 8.74
C ASP A 43 12.73 -14.41 8.11
N LEU A 44 11.71 -14.77 8.89
CA LEU A 44 10.36 -15.05 8.40
C LEU A 44 9.74 -13.83 7.69
N LYS A 45 9.90 -12.63 8.26
CA LYS A 45 9.44 -11.38 7.62
C LYS A 45 10.16 -11.14 6.30
N SER A 46 11.47 -11.36 6.25
CA SER A 46 12.30 -11.18 5.05
C SER A 46 11.96 -12.18 3.96
N ILE A 47 11.75 -13.46 4.32
CA ILE A 47 11.32 -14.52 3.41
C ILE A 47 9.97 -14.16 2.79
N THR A 48 9.00 -13.75 3.62
CA THR A 48 7.68 -13.31 3.16
C THR A 48 7.79 -12.11 2.22
N ALA A 49 8.57 -11.08 2.60
CA ALA A 49 8.78 -9.90 1.76
C ALA A 49 9.47 -10.22 0.43
N ALA A 50 10.33 -11.24 0.41
CA ALA A 50 11.01 -11.71 -0.81
C ALA A 50 10.15 -12.66 -1.66
N GLY A 51 8.90 -12.95 -1.26
CA GLY A 51 7.94 -13.77 -2.00
C GLY A 51 8.07 -15.27 -1.73
N GLY A 52 8.54 -15.67 -0.54
CA GLY A 52 8.66 -17.07 -0.11
C GLY A 52 7.72 -17.45 1.03
N TYR A 53 7.56 -18.74 1.24
CA TYR A 53 6.95 -19.32 2.43
C TYR A 53 8.04 -19.64 3.46
N GLY A 54 8.01 -18.94 4.61
CA GLY A 54 9.03 -19.06 5.65
C GLY A 54 8.65 -20.05 6.75
N MET A 55 9.60 -20.92 7.10
CA MET A 55 9.53 -21.82 8.26
C MET A 55 10.69 -21.53 9.19
N ALA A 56 10.55 -21.85 10.47
CA ALA A 56 11.59 -21.58 11.46
C ALA A 56 11.89 -22.81 12.32
N VAL A 57 13.18 -23.09 12.47
CA VAL A 57 13.75 -24.02 13.43
C VAL A 57 14.57 -23.21 14.45
N VAL A 58 14.26 -23.36 15.72
CA VAL A 58 14.82 -22.55 16.79
C VAL A 58 16.05 -23.23 17.40
N THR A 59 17.21 -22.56 17.28
CA THR A 59 18.49 -23.02 17.86
C THR A 59 18.71 -22.52 19.28
N ALA A 60 18.13 -21.38 19.63
CA ALA A 60 18.19 -20.81 20.97
C ALA A 60 16.96 -19.92 21.21
N VAL A 61 16.43 -19.95 22.42
CA VAL A 61 15.43 -19.00 22.90
C VAL A 61 16.18 -17.84 23.54
N VAL A 62 16.14 -16.65 22.90
CA VAL A 62 16.94 -15.50 23.31
C VAL A 62 16.02 -14.42 23.90
N ALA A 63 16.30 -14.00 25.12
CA ALA A 63 15.69 -12.84 25.75
C ALA A 63 16.46 -11.58 25.35
N GLN A 64 16.04 -10.94 24.28
CA GLN A 64 16.71 -9.77 23.67
C GLN A 64 15.71 -8.67 23.31
N ASN A 65 16.17 -7.43 23.37
CA ASN A 65 15.45 -6.27 22.87
C ASN A 65 16.40 -5.32 22.11
N THR A 66 15.92 -4.13 21.73
CA THR A 66 16.71 -3.14 20.98
C THR A 66 17.93 -2.59 21.74
N ARG A 67 18.07 -2.88 23.03
CA ARG A 67 19.18 -2.40 23.89
C ARG A 67 20.24 -3.46 24.16
N GLY A 68 19.96 -4.76 23.91
CA GLY A 68 20.93 -5.85 24.11
C GLY A 68 20.29 -7.18 24.50
N VAL A 69 21.14 -8.17 24.61
CA VAL A 69 20.82 -9.53 25.05
C VAL A 69 20.80 -9.60 26.60
N ARG A 70 19.79 -10.27 27.15
CA ARG A 70 19.63 -10.44 28.59
C ARG A 70 19.90 -11.89 29.03
N ASP A 71 19.45 -12.84 28.19
CA ASP A 71 19.58 -14.26 28.50
C ASP A 71 19.47 -15.08 27.21
N ILE A 72 20.13 -16.26 27.20
CA ILE A 72 20.13 -17.19 26.07
C ILE A 72 19.91 -18.59 26.63
N HIS A 73 18.84 -19.24 26.22
CA HIS A 73 18.59 -20.66 26.51
C HIS A 73 18.75 -21.49 25.23
N VAL A 74 19.71 -22.40 25.21
CA VAL A 74 19.92 -23.35 24.11
C VAL A 74 19.14 -24.63 24.45
N PRO A 75 18.14 -25.01 23.61
CA PRO A 75 17.43 -26.27 23.80
C PRO A 75 18.38 -27.47 23.65
N PRO A 76 18.09 -28.61 24.29
CA PRO A 76 18.83 -29.84 24.05
C PRO A 76 18.92 -30.24 22.59
N ALA A 77 20.04 -30.85 22.16
CA ALA A 77 20.26 -31.17 20.73
C ALA A 77 19.18 -32.08 20.14
N GLU A 78 18.61 -32.99 20.96
CA GLU A 78 17.49 -33.83 20.53
C GLU A 78 16.22 -33.04 20.18
N VAL A 79 15.97 -31.91 20.86
CA VAL A 79 14.84 -31.03 20.55
C VAL A 79 15.09 -30.30 19.22
N LEU A 80 16.32 -29.85 18.97
CA LEU A 80 16.71 -29.25 17.69
C LEU A 80 16.59 -30.28 16.56
N ALA A 81 17.12 -31.50 16.75
CA ALA A 81 17.04 -32.59 15.78
C ALA A 81 15.57 -32.94 15.46
N ALA A 82 14.70 -32.99 16.46
CA ALA A 82 13.27 -33.25 16.27
C ALA A 82 12.59 -32.16 15.45
N GLN A 83 12.90 -30.86 15.68
CA GLN A 83 12.38 -29.76 14.85
C GLN A 83 12.84 -29.88 13.38
N LEU A 84 14.12 -30.16 13.17
CA LEU A 84 14.70 -30.33 11.82
C LEU A 84 14.03 -31.50 11.07
N THR A 85 13.88 -32.65 11.76
CA THR A 85 13.22 -33.83 11.21
C THR A 85 11.76 -33.55 10.86
N ALA A 86 11.01 -32.89 11.75
CA ALA A 86 9.61 -32.57 11.52
C ALA A 86 9.40 -31.70 10.27
N VAL A 87 10.37 -30.86 9.90
CA VAL A 87 10.31 -30.08 8.66
C VAL A 87 10.68 -30.96 7.45
N SER A 88 11.80 -31.71 7.53
CA SER A 88 12.29 -32.47 6.37
C SER A 88 11.46 -33.71 6.03
N ASP A 89 10.66 -34.23 6.97
CA ASP A 89 9.79 -35.38 6.74
C ASP A 89 8.53 -35.02 5.94
N ASP A 90 8.14 -33.73 5.94
CA ASP A 90 6.86 -33.28 5.38
C ASP A 90 7.04 -32.25 4.23
N VAL A 91 8.10 -31.43 4.27
CA VAL A 91 8.26 -30.30 3.37
C VAL A 91 9.54 -30.41 2.53
N GLU A 92 9.35 -30.35 1.22
CA GLU A 92 10.46 -30.20 0.26
C GLU A 92 10.95 -28.73 0.27
N LEU A 93 12.26 -28.53 0.50
CA LEU A 93 12.84 -27.20 0.70
C LEU A 93 13.61 -26.70 -0.52
N GLU A 94 13.30 -25.49 -0.99
CA GLU A 94 14.09 -24.83 -2.03
C GLU A 94 15.35 -24.17 -1.48
N ALA A 95 15.31 -23.68 -0.24
CA ALA A 95 16.47 -23.06 0.41
C ALA A 95 16.47 -23.27 1.92
N VAL A 96 17.68 -23.28 2.47
CA VAL A 96 17.96 -23.24 3.92
C VAL A 96 18.79 -21.99 4.21
N LYS A 97 18.38 -21.21 5.19
CA LYS A 97 19.18 -20.13 5.77
C LYS A 97 19.53 -20.46 7.20
N THR A 98 20.80 -20.37 7.56
CA THR A 98 21.20 -20.44 8.97
C THR A 98 21.67 -19.08 9.49
N GLY A 99 21.36 -18.79 10.75
CA GLY A 99 21.83 -17.61 11.48
C GLY A 99 22.63 -18.02 12.72
N MET A 100 22.24 -17.51 13.89
CA MET A 100 22.89 -17.84 15.18
C MET A 100 22.77 -19.34 15.49
N LEU A 101 23.89 -20.05 15.55
CA LEU A 101 23.97 -21.44 15.96
C LEU A 101 24.58 -21.64 17.38
N GLY A 102 25.36 -20.66 17.86
CA GLY A 102 25.79 -20.51 19.26
C GLY A 102 26.88 -21.49 19.72
N THR A 103 26.63 -22.77 19.69
CA THR A 103 27.50 -23.80 20.30
C THR A 103 27.99 -24.84 19.29
N VAL A 104 29.04 -25.58 19.63
CA VAL A 104 29.56 -26.70 18.82
C VAL A 104 28.47 -27.74 18.57
N GLU A 105 27.71 -28.12 19.59
CA GLU A 105 26.68 -29.16 19.53
C GLU A 105 25.55 -28.79 18.55
N VAL A 106 25.10 -27.54 18.60
CA VAL A 106 24.09 -27.02 17.67
C VAL A 106 24.60 -27.02 16.23
N ILE A 107 25.86 -26.55 16.02
CA ILE A 107 26.48 -26.54 14.69
C ILE A 107 26.59 -27.94 14.11
N ASP A 108 27.08 -28.89 14.92
CA ASP A 108 27.28 -30.28 14.48
C ASP A 108 25.93 -30.96 14.19
N THR A 109 24.89 -30.70 15.00
CA THR A 109 23.52 -31.20 14.76
C THR A 109 22.95 -30.67 13.42
N VAL A 110 23.05 -29.36 13.17
CA VAL A 110 22.61 -28.76 11.92
C VAL A 110 23.44 -29.26 10.73
N ALA A 111 24.77 -29.40 10.89
CA ALA A 111 25.67 -29.90 9.85
C ALA A 111 25.38 -31.36 9.48
N ALA A 112 25.03 -32.19 10.44
CA ALA A 112 24.62 -33.58 10.22
C ALA A 112 23.30 -33.66 9.46
N TRP A 113 22.32 -32.82 9.85
CA TRP A 113 21.03 -32.75 9.16
C TRP A 113 21.18 -32.23 7.71
N VAL A 114 21.95 -31.16 7.46
CA VAL A 114 22.25 -30.65 6.11
C VAL A 114 22.94 -31.70 5.26
N ALA A 115 23.81 -32.52 5.84
CA ALA A 115 24.48 -33.60 5.12
C ALA A 115 23.53 -34.74 4.72
N ALA A 116 22.53 -35.03 5.55
CA ALA A 116 21.49 -36.02 5.29
C ALA A 116 20.41 -35.51 4.33
N HIS A 117 20.12 -34.21 4.35
CA HIS A 117 19.09 -33.53 3.55
C HIS A 117 19.71 -32.32 2.82
N PRO A 118 20.56 -32.53 1.78
CA PRO A 118 21.28 -31.47 1.13
C PRO A 118 20.32 -30.51 0.41
N PRO A 119 20.19 -29.25 0.86
CA PRO A 119 19.32 -28.30 0.20
C PRO A 119 19.92 -27.81 -1.11
N ARG A 120 19.07 -27.43 -2.07
CA ARG A 120 19.54 -26.83 -3.33
C ARG A 120 20.30 -25.53 -3.11
N VAL A 121 19.91 -24.75 -2.10
CA VAL A 121 20.53 -23.49 -1.69
C VAL A 121 20.74 -23.51 -0.17
N LEU A 122 21.97 -23.33 0.26
CA LEU A 122 22.35 -23.14 1.66
C LEU A 122 23.01 -21.77 1.83
N VAL A 123 22.31 -20.83 2.49
CA VAL A 123 22.86 -19.52 2.87
C VAL A 123 23.23 -19.54 4.33
N VAL A 124 24.51 -19.33 4.63
CA VAL A 124 25.02 -19.28 6.01
C VAL A 124 25.36 -17.84 6.38
N ASP A 125 24.62 -17.27 7.33
CA ASP A 125 24.96 -16.02 8.00
C ASP A 125 25.73 -16.39 9.29
N PRO A 126 27.07 -16.22 9.32
CA PRO A 126 27.91 -16.77 10.38
C PRO A 126 27.90 -15.86 11.62
N VAL A 127 26.72 -15.66 12.20
CA VAL A 127 26.49 -14.73 13.30
C VAL A 127 27.35 -15.09 14.49
N MET A 128 28.31 -14.22 14.84
CA MET A 128 29.22 -14.37 15.98
C MET A 128 28.95 -13.38 17.10
N VAL A 129 28.50 -12.17 16.72
CA VAL A 129 28.25 -11.06 17.64
C VAL A 129 26.93 -10.37 17.27
N ALA A 130 26.12 -10.02 18.27
CA ALA A 130 24.92 -9.24 18.08
C ALA A 130 25.25 -7.78 17.70
N SER A 131 24.30 -7.06 17.08
CA SER A 131 24.44 -5.62 16.78
C SER A 131 24.64 -4.76 18.04
N SER A 132 24.30 -5.27 19.22
CA SER A 132 24.56 -4.66 20.53
C SER A 132 25.99 -4.88 21.04
N GLY A 133 26.81 -5.68 20.37
CA GLY A 133 28.15 -6.06 20.79
C GLY A 133 28.23 -7.33 21.67
N ASP A 134 27.08 -7.92 21.99
CA ASP A 134 27.02 -9.14 22.79
C ASP A 134 27.47 -10.35 21.96
N ARG A 135 28.35 -11.21 22.55
CA ARG A 135 28.83 -12.43 21.90
C ARG A 135 27.70 -13.47 21.81
N LEU A 136 27.49 -14.03 20.63
CA LEU A 136 26.45 -15.02 20.32
C LEU A 136 27.03 -16.40 19.93
N LEU A 137 28.31 -16.47 19.62
CA LEU A 137 29.04 -17.70 19.30
C LEU A 137 30.08 -17.96 20.39
N GLU A 138 30.08 -19.16 20.96
CA GLU A 138 31.10 -19.57 21.90
C GLU A 138 32.47 -19.62 21.22
N PRO A 139 33.57 -19.26 21.89
CA PRO A 139 34.93 -19.29 21.32
C PRO A 139 35.30 -20.65 20.74
N GLU A 140 34.91 -21.70 21.44
CA GLU A 140 35.16 -23.10 21.07
C GLU A 140 34.43 -23.53 19.82
N ALA A 141 33.32 -22.84 19.49
CA ALA A 141 32.49 -23.10 18.31
C ALA A 141 33.00 -22.45 17.02
N GLU A 142 33.97 -21.52 17.07
CA GLU A 142 34.48 -20.82 15.88
C GLU A 142 34.99 -21.79 14.80
N GLN A 143 35.76 -22.80 15.18
CA GLN A 143 36.30 -23.80 14.25
C GLN A 143 35.19 -24.69 13.65
N ALA A 144 34.15 -25.01 14.41
CA ALA A 144 32.99 -25.74 13.92
C ALA A 144 32.22 -24.88 12.91
N MET A 145 32.03 -23.57 13.18
CA MET A 145 31.39 -22.62 12.27
C MET A 145 32.16 -22.47 10.96
N ILE A 146 33.51 -22.35 11.01
CA ILE A 146 34.36 -22.28 9.81
C ILE A 146 34.17 -23.54 8.94
N ARG A 147 34.15 -24.74 9.53
CA ARG A 147 33.89 -25.98 8.78
C ARG A 147 32.48 -26.04 8.20
N PHE A 148 31.49 -25.52 8.93
CA PHE A 148 30.10 -25.48 8.44
C PHE A 148 29.94 -24.50 7.28
N CYS A 149 30.51 -23.30 7.40
CA CYS A 149 30.50 -22.28 6.31
C CYS A 149 31.12 -22.79 5.01
N ALA A 150 32.11 -23.68 5.06
CA ALA A 150 32.71 -24.27 3.87
C ALA A 150 31.76 -25.19 3.09
N ARG A 151 30.58 -25.54 3.62
CA ARG A 151 29.54 -26.34 2.95
C ARG A 151 28.46 -25.50 2.31
N ALA A 152 28.49 -24.18 2.53
CA ALA A 152 27.46 -23.27 2.07
C ALA A 152 27.46 -23.10 0.52
N THR A 153 26.30 -22.81 -0.06
CA THR A 153 26.22 -22.22 -1.40
C THR A 153 26.83 -20.82 -1.38
N VAL A 154 26.50 -20.06 -0.32
CA VAL A 154 27.03 -18.71 -0.08
C VAL A 154 27.04 -18.39 1.41
N VAL A 155 28.11 -17.74 1.85
CA VAL A 155 28.23 -17.19 3.21
C VAL A 155 28.06 -15.66 3.16
N THR A 156 27.48 -15.08 4.22
CA THR A 156 27.19 -13.63 4.29
C THR A 156 27.87 -12.96 5.49
N PRO A 157 29.19 -13.09 5.67
CA PRO A 157 29.88 -12.51 6.80
C PRO A 157 29.90 -10.98 6.74
N ASN A 158 29.91 -10.31 7.90
CA ASN A 158 30.39 -8.95 8.00
C ASN A 158 31.94 -8.94 7.96
N ILE A 159 32.56 -7.75 8.03
CA ILE A 159 34.03 -7.61 7.91
C ILE A 159 34.77 -8.34 9.05
N ASP A 160 34.22 -8.30 10.27
CA ASP A 160 34.84 -8.95 11.43
C ASP A 160 34.71 -10.48 11.34
N GLU A 161 33.55 -10.96 10.93
CA GLU A 161 33.28 -12.40 10.71
C GLU A 161 34.12 -12.96 9.57
N LEU A 162 34.31 -12.17 8.49
CA LEU A 162 35.17 -12.55 7.37
C LEU A 162 36.62 -12.73 7.80
N ALA A 163 37.13 -11.87 8.67
CA ALA A 163 38.46 -11.98 9.25
C ALA A 163 38.60 -13.29 10.05
N VAL A 164 37.61 -13.66 10.87
CA VAL A 164 37.58 -14.93 11.60
C VAL A 164 37.53 -16.13 10.66
N LEU A 165 36.66 -16.13 9.65
CA LEU A 165 36.52 -17.21 8.68
C LEU A 165 37.83 -17.49 7.91
N THR A 166 38.57 -16.41 7.59
CA THR A 166 39.79 -16.51 6.79
C THR A 166 41.08 -16.67 7.66
N GLY A 167 40.99 -16.41 8.98
CA GLY A 167 42.14 -16.32 9.84
C GLY A 167 43.07 -15.13 9.55
N SER A 168 42.48 -14.05 8.97
CA SER A 168 43.20 -12.85 8.52
C SER A 168 42.92 -11.68 9.49
N PRO A 169 43.75 -10.63 9.51
CA PRO A 169 43.40 -9.38 10.18
C PRO A 169 42.11 -8.79 9.61
N ARG A 170 41.38 -8.01 10.44
CA ARG A 170 40.19 -7.29 10.01
C ARG A 170 40.50 -6.38 8.81
N ALA A 171 39.77 -6.52 7.72
CA ALA A 171 39.93 -5.68 6.56
C ALA A 171 39.52 -4.23 6.87
N SER A 172 40.30 -3.27 6.39
CA SER A 172 40.07 -1.83 6.53
C SER A 172 39.55 -1.20 5.25
N THR A 173 39.70 -1.89 4.12
CA THR A 173 39.23 -1.44 2.80
C THR A 173 38.40 -2.54 2.10
N GLU A 174 37.64 -2.15 1.06
CA GLU A 174 36.90 -3.10 0.23
C GLU A 174 37.86 -4.06 -0.48
N GLU A 175 39.01 -3.60 -0.95
CA GLU A 175 39.99 -4.43 -1.66
C GLU A 175 40.55 -5.53 -0.75
N GLU A 176 40.87 -5.22 0.51
CA GLU A 176 41.33 -6.20 1.50
C GLU A 176 40.24 -7.24 1.77
N ALA A 177 38.99 -6.80 1.95
CA ALA A 177 37.87 -7.71 2.15
C ALA A 177 37.60 -8.61 0.94
N LEU A 178 37.70 -8.08 -0.26
CA LEU A 178 37.56 -8.86 -1.51
C LEU A 178 38.71 -9.87 -1.66
N ALA A 179 39.95 -9.53 -1.31
CA ALA A 179 41.07 -10.46 -1.32
C ALA A 179 40.86 -11.63 -0.33
N GLN A 180 40.37 -11.33 0.88
CA GLN A 180 39.99 -12.34 1.88
C GLN A 180 38.87 -13.26 1.39
N ALA A 181 37.83 -12.69 0.78
CA ALA A 181 36.70 -13.43 0.22
C ALA A 181 37.17 -14.34 -0.93
N THR A 182 38.05 -13.87 -1.82
CA THR A 182 38.64 -14.67 -2.91
C THR A 182 39.43 -15.84 -2.35
N ALA A 183 40.29 -15.61 -1.36
CA ALA A 183 41.05 -16.67 -0.70
C ALA A 183 40.14 -17.72 -0.03
N TRP A 184 38.97 -17.28 0.50
CA TRP A 184 37.97 -18.21 1.03
C TRP A 184 37.32 -19.05 -0.06
N THR A 185 36.84 -18.40 -1.14
CA THR A 185 36.18 -19.11 -2.26
C THR A 185 37.10 -20.12 -2.94
N ASP A 186 38.39 -19.75 -3.14
CA ASP A 186 39.40 -20.63 -3.71
C ASP A 186 39.65 -21.88 -2.84
N ARG A 187 39.61 -21.70 -1.52
CA ARG A 187 39.86 -22.80 -0.57
C ARG A 187 38.66 -23.71 -0.39
N THR A 188 37.44 -23.18 -0.41
CA THR A 188 36.24 -23.91 0.04
C THR A 188 35.26 -24.25 -1.07
N GLY A 189 35.28 -23.51 -2.18
CA GLY A 189 34.25 -23.57 -3.21
C GLY A 189 32.93 -22.88 -2.84
N ALA A 190 32.81 -22.30 -1.65
CA ALA A 190 31.63 -21.56 -1.22
C ALA A 190 31.74 -20.08 -1.64
N SER A 191 30.69 -19.52 -2.22
CA SER A 191 30.63 -18.08 -2.53
C SER A 191 30.59 -17.22 -1.25
N VAL A 192 31.00 -15.95 -1.35
CA VAL A 192 30.97 -14.99 -0.23
C VAL A 192 30.26 -13.71 -0.66
N ILE A 193 29.42 -13.17 0.21
CA ILE A 193 28.95 -11.78 0.09
C ILE A 193 29.81 -10.89 0.98
N VAL A 194 30.64 -10.07 0.38
CA VAL A 194 31.38 -8.99 1.07
C VAL A 194 30.44 -7.82 1.29
N LYS A 195 30.22 -7.43 2.55
CA LYS A 195 29.32 -6.33 2.96
C LYS A 195 30.15 -5.16 3.48
N THR A 196 30.16 -4.01 2.75
CA THR A 196 30.95 -2.81 3.15
C THR A 196 30.20 -1.89 4.13
N GLY A 197 29.04 -2.30 4.64
CA GLY A 197 28.24 -1.49 5.56
C GLY A 197 28.95 -1.05 6.84
N HIS A 198 30.03 -1.75 7.26
CA HIS A 198 30.87 -1.42 8.42
C HIS A 198 32.13 -0.59 8.06
N LEU A 199 32.32 -0.25 6.78
CA LEU A 199 33.32 0.73 6.34
C LEU A 199 32.67 2.13 6.32
N GLU A 200 33.47 3.21 6.41
CA GLU A 200 32.96 4.59 6.60
C GLU A 200 32.51 5.29 5.31
N ASP A 201 32.43 4.58 4.19
CA ASP A 201 32.08 5.15 2.89
C ASP A 201 30.62 5.61 2.81
N ARG A 202 30.35 6.63 2.00
CA ARG A 202 28.99 7.11 1.69
C ARG A 202 28.16 6.09 0.89
N GLU A 203 28.83 5.24 0.13
CA GLU A 203 28.22 4.17 -0.65
C GLU A 203 28.45 2.83 0.07
N VAL A 204 27.38 2.06 0.20
CA VAL A 204 27.43 0.70 0.74
C VAL A 204 27.39 -0.26 -0.44
N THR A 205 28.38 -1.14 -0.55
CA THR A 205 28.46 -2.14 -1.61
C THR A 205 28.31 -3.54 -0.99
N ASN A 206 27.46 -4.36 -1.57
CA ASN A 206 27.42 -5.80 -1.35
C ASN A 206 28.00 -6.48 -2.60
N THR A 207 29.08 -7.22 -2.44
CA THR A 207 29.76 -7.88 -3.57
C THR A 207 29.69 -9.39 -3.39
N TRP A 208 29.06 -10.08 -4.35
CA TRP A 208 29.14 -11.52 -4.48
C TRP A 208 30.49 -11.90 -5.10
N VAL A 209 31.26 -12.73 -4.43
CA VAL A 209 32.50 -13.33 -4.92
C VAL A 209 32.24 -14.81 -5.11
N ALA A 210 32.34 -15.28 -6.35
CA ALA A 210 32.07 -16.67 -6.71
C ALA A 210 33.38 -17.48 -6.86
N PRO A 211 33.33 -18.82 -6.74
CA PRO A 211 34.52 -19.68 -6.87
C PRO A 211 35.21 -19.63 -8.24
N ASP A 212 34.49 -19.22 -9.29
CA ASP A 212 35.05 -19.03 -10.64
C ASP A 212 35.73 -17.64 -10.82
N GLY A 213 35.88 -16.88 -9.72
CA GLY A 213 36.42 -15.54 -9.73
C GLY A 213 35.45 -14.45 -10.18
N ALA A 214 34.22 -14.82 -10.55
CA ALA A 214 33.21 -13.83 -10.97
C ALA A 214 32.77 -12.99 -9.77
N GLN A 215 32.73 -11.67 -9.98
CA GLN A 215 32.21 -10.72 -8.99
C GLN A 215 30.95 -10.04 -9.52
N ARG A 216 29.97 -9.87 -8.65
CA ARG A 216 28.73 -9.12 -8.91
C ARG A 216 28.51 -8.13 -7.78
N ARG A 217 28.27 -6.88 -8.11
CA ARG A 217 28.16 -5.77 -7.13
C ARG A 217 26.76 -5.19 -7.16
N ALA A 218 26.20 -4.98 -5.99
CA ALA A 218 24.98 -4.20 -5.78
C ALA A 218 25.29 -3.06 -4.81
N ARG A 219 24.93 -1.84 -5.19
CA ARG A 219 25.26 -0.62 -4.47
C ARG A 219 24.02 0.07 -3.94
N SER A 220 24.18 0.75 -2.80
CA SER A 220 23.15 1.60 -2.22
C SER A 220 23.82 2.78 -1.49
N THR A 221 23.09 3.89 -1.38
CA THR A 221 23.56 5.02 -0.55
C THR A 221 23.41 4.67 0.92
N ARG A 222 24.33 5.15 1.76
CA ARG A 222 24.21 5.00 3.21
C ARG A 222 23.04 5.82 3.73
N VAL A 223 22.18 5.20 4.52
CA VAL A 223 21.07 5.85 5.22
C VAL A 223 21.54 6.27 6.61
N ASP A 224 21.37 7.54 6.95
CA ASP A 224 21.68 8.07 8.27
C ASP A 224 20.51 7.72 9.23
N THR A 225 20.66 6.61 9.96
CA THR A 225 19.63 6.09 10.87
C THR A 225 20.23 5.17 11.93
N THR A 226 19.57 5.08 13.08
CA THR A 226 19.84 4.08 14.11
C THR A 226 19.05 2.78 13.92
N SER A 227 18.16 2.72 12.91
CA SER A 227 17.31 1.56 12.62
C SER A 227 18.04 0.55 11.73
N THR A 228 19.13 -0.04 12.25
CA THR A 228 20.00 -0.98 11.53
C THR A 228 20.01 -2.39 12.10
N HIS A 229 19.17 -2.64 13.14
CA HIS A 229 19.13 -3.95 13.79
C HIS A 229 18.55 -5.02 12.87
N GLY A 230 19.27 -6.14 12.73
CA GLY A 230 18.86 -7.29 11.92
C GLY A 230 19.14 -7.17 10.42
N THR A 231 19.89 -6.17 9.96
CA THR A 231 20.26 -6.01 8.53
C THR A 231 20.94 -7.23 7.93
N GLY A 232 21.86 -7.88 8.68
CA GLY A 232 22.55 -9.11 8.25
C GLY A 232 21.58 -10.26 8.06
N CYS A 233 20.78 -10.57 9.08
CA CYS A 233 19.77 -11.62 9.03
C CYS A 233 18.77 -11.39 7.88
N SER A 234 18.31 -10.15 7.72
CA SER A 234 17.34 -9.77 6.68
C SER A 234 17.91 -9.94 5.28
N LEU A 235 19.16 -9.51 5.03
CA LEU A 235 19.83 -9.72 3.75
C LEU A 235 19.97 -11.21 3.42
N ALA A 236 20.48 -12.00 4.37
CA ALA A 236 20.72 -13.43 4.18
C ALA A 236 19.42 -14.21 3.89
N ALA A 237 18.34 -13.91 4.61
CA ALA A 237 17.04 -14.56 4.43
C ALA A 237 16.37 -14.16 3.11
N ALA A 238 16.42 -12.89 2.73
CA ALA A 238 15.94 -12.41 1.43
C ALA A 238 16.73 -13.05 0.27
N LEU A 239 18.06 -13.13 0.40
CA LEU A 239 18.94 -13.75 -0.57
C LEU A 239 18.62 -15.25 -0.74
N ALA A 240 18.46 -16.00 0.37
CA ALA A 240 18.09 -17.41 0.35
C ALA A 240 16.78 -17.63 -0.41
N THR A 241 15.79 -16.77 -0.17
CA THR A 241 14.48 -16.83 -0.82
C THR A 241 14.60 -16.60 -2.32
N ARG A 242 15.29 -15.55 -2.75
CA ARG A 242 15.44 -15.23 -4.17
C ARG A 242 16.23 -16.30 -4.93
N LEU A 243 17.29 -16.84 -4.32
CA LEU A 243 18.03 -17.99 -4.88
C LEU A 243 17.17 -19.26 -4.92
N GLY A 244 16.41 -19.53 -3.86
CA GLY A 244 15.44 -20.62 -3.78
C GLY A 244 14.39 -20.54 -4.89
N ALA A 245 13.93 -19.35 -5.23
CA ALA A 245 13.02 -19.07 -6.34
C ALA A 245 13.67 -19.27 -7.74
N GLY A 246 14.97 -19.56 -7.80
CA GLY A 246 15.69 -19.79 -9.07
C GLY A 246 16.27 -18.53 -9.71
N HIS A 247 16.28 -17.40 -9.02
CA HIS A 247 16.95 -16.21 -9.54
C HIS A 247 18.48 -16.40 -9.59
N SER A 248 19.12 -15.77 -10.55
CA SER A 248 20.59 -15.76 -10.63
C SER A 248 21.20 -15.04 -9.41
N PRO A 249 22.46 -15.35 -9.02
CA PRO A 249 23.15 -14.66 -7.93
C PRO A 249 23.15 -13.15 -8.08
N ALA A 250 23.32 -12.63 -9.30
CA ALA A 250 23.30 -11.20 -9.58
C ALA A 250 21.92 -10.58 -9.29
N ALA A 251 20.85 -11.16 -9.83
CA ALA A 251 19.48 -10.67 -9.63
C ALA A 251 19.02 -10.81 -8.16
N ALA A 252 19.42 -11.90 -7.48
CA ALA A 252 19.11 -12.11 -6.07
C ALA A 252 19.82 -11.06 -5.18
N LEU A 253 21.10 -10.79 -5.45
CA LEU A 253 21.88 -9.80 -4.71
C LEU A 253 21.35 -8.38 -4.92
N GLU A 254 21.08 -8.00 -6.17
CA GLU A 254 20.54 -6.69 -6.53
C GLU A 254 19.19 -6.45 -5.84
N TRP A 255 18.27 -7.40 -5.96
CA TRP A 255 16.96 -7.31 -5.33
C TRP A 255 17.06 -7.20 -3.80
N ALA A 256 17.85 -8.07 -3.16
CA ALA A 256 17.99 -8.11 -1.71
C ALA A 256 18.64 -6.83 -1.17
N THR A 257 19.65 -6.28 -1.88
CA THR A 257 20.32 -5.02 -1.52
C THR A 257 19.36 -3.83 -1.64
N ALA A 258 18.62 -3.70 -2.74
CA ALA A 258 17.66 -2.63 -2.96
C ALA A 258 16.52 -2.68 -1.94
N TRP A 259 15.93 -3.86 -1.71
CA TRP A 259 14.88 -4.06 -0.72
C TRP A 259 15.35 -3.73 0.69
N LEU A 260 16.55 -4.17 1.09
CA LEU A 260 17.10 -3.90 2.42
C LEU A 260 17.40 -2.40 2.62
N HIS A 261 17.90 -1.72 1.59
CA HIS A 261 18.11 -0.28 1.62
C HIS A 261 16.80 0.48 1.93
N GLU A 262 15.72 0.14 1.22
CA GLU A 262 14.39 0.69 1.48
C GLU A 262 13.92 0.35 2.91
N ALA A 263 14.11 -0.90 3.36
CA ALA A 263 13.73 -1.35 4.70
C ALA A 263 14.46 -0.58 5.82
N ILE A 264 15.74 -0.23 5.61
CA ILE A 264 16.54 0.61 6.52
C ILE A 264 15.99 2.04 6.53
N ALA A 265 15.72 2.62 5.35
CA ALA A 265 15.21 3.98 5.22
C ALA A 265 13.87 4.18 5.93
N HIS A 266 13.00 3.16 5.92
CA HIS A 266 11.69 3.19 6.58
C HIS A 266 11.70 2.68 8.04
N GLY A 267 12.82 2.15 8.54
CA GLY A 267 12.91 1.55 9.87
C GLY A 267 12.59 2.50 11.02
N ALA A 268 12.98 3.76 10.91
CA ALA A 268 12.77 4.77 11.96
C ALA A 268 11.28 5.06 12.20
N SER A 269 10.44 4.97 11.18
CA SER A 269 8.99 5.19 11.29
C SER A 269 8.26 4.14 12.15
N LEU A 270 8.87 2.97 12.35
CA LEU A 270 8.29 1.91 13.20
C LEU A 270 8.29 2.27 14.69
N GLN A 271 9.18 3.16 15.16
CA GLN A 271 9.31 3.58 16.56
C GLN A 271 9.41 2.41 17.54
N VAL A 272 10.10 1.33 17.16
CA VAL A 272 10.25 0.11 17.97
C VAL A 272 11.44 0.23 18.89
N GLY A 273 11.18 0.33 20.20
CA GLY A 273 12.20 0.35 21.24
C GLY A 273 12.95 1.69 21.34
N ALA A 274 13.95 1.75 22.23
CA ALA A 274 14.73 2.97 22.48
C ALA A 274 16.23 2.77 22.22
N GLY A 275 16.63 1.61 21.70
CA GLY A 275 17.99 1.30 21.24
C GLY A 275 18.08 1.30 19.72
N HIS A 276 18.94 0.42 19.15
CA HIS A 276 18.97 0.22 17.71
C HIS A 276 17.64 -0.36 17.21
N GLY A 277 16.88 0.44 16.45
CA GLY A 277 15.58 0.03 15.92
C GLY A 277 15.73 -1.03 14.82
N PRO A 278 14.69 -1.84 14.56
CA PRO A 278 14.68 -2.79 13.45
C PRO A 278 14.48 -2.10 12.11
N VAL A 279 14.85 -2.78 11.04
CA VAL A 279 14.47 -2.40 9.68
C VAL A 279 12.97 -2.68 9.43
N ASP A 280 12.36 -1.97 8.50
CA ASP A 280 10.97 -2.18 8.12
C ASP A 280 10.83 -3.21 7.01
N HIS A 281 10.71 -4.47 7.37
CA HIS A 281 10.56 -5.58 6.42
C HIS A 281 9.32 -5.47 5.52
N ALA A 282 8.26 -4.81 6.00
CA ALA A 282 6.96 -4.72 5.33
C ALA A 282 6.72 -3.38 4.59
N HIS A 283 7.76 -2.53 4.44
CA HIS A 283 7.62 -1.20 3.82
C HIS A 283 6.96 -1.23 2.42
N ARG A 284 7.31 -2.21 1.57
CA ARG A 284 6.70 -2.37 0.24
C ARG A 284 5.23 -2.77 0.31
N ALA A 285 4.88 -3.69 1.23
CA ALA A 285 3.49 -4.09 1.46
C ALA A 285 2.66 -2.91 2.00
N ARG A 286 3.19 -2.12 2.94
CA ARG A 286 2.53 -0.90 3.42
C ARG A 286 2.36 0.15 2.33
N ARG A 287 3.39 0.37 1.50
CA ARG A 287 3.31 1.29 0.36
C ARG A 287 2.26 0.82 -0.65
N LEU A 288 2.18 -0.49 -0.93
CA LEU A 288 1.17 -1.05 -1.81
C LEU A 288 -0.23 -0.90 -1.22
N ALA A 289 -0.40 -1.19 0.08
CA ALA A 289 -1.67 -0.97 0.79
C ALA A 289 -2.06 0.52 0.86
N ALA A 290 -1.08 1.44 0.95
CA ALA A 290 -1.33 2.87 0.89
C ALA A 290 -1.74 3.35 -0.52
N ALA A 291 -1.37 2.61 -1.57
CA ALA A 291 -1.73 2.94 -2.95
C ALA A 291 -3.13 2.47 -3.36
N GLY A 292 -3.81 1.66 -2.53
CA GLY A 292 -5.14 1.15 -2.81
C GLY A 292 -5.69 0.30 -1.66
N SER A 293 -6.94 -0.14 -1.77
CA SER A 293 -7.60 -1.01 -0.80
C SER A 293 -7.21 -2.49 -1.00
N ALA A 294 -7.15 -3.24 0.10
CA ALA A 294 -7.07 -4.70 0.07
C ALA A 294 -8.45 -5.37 -0.12
N GLU A 295 -9.53 -4.59 -0.08
CA GLU A 295 -10.88 -5.09 -0.26
C GLU A 295 -11.10 -5.61 -1.69
N PRO A 296 -11.82 -6.72 -1.88
CA PRO A 296 -12.15 -7.21 -3.21
C PRO A 296 -12.99 -6.19 -3.98
N TRP A 297 -12.67 -6.00 -5.25
CA TRP A 297 -13.52 -5.25 -6.16
C TRP A 297 -14.77 -6.07 -6.52
N LEU A 298 -15.76 -5.41 -7.15
CA LEU A 298 -16.99 -6.08 -7.58
C LEU A 298 -16.69 -7.36 -8.38
N GLY A 299 -17.21 -8.48 -7.91
CA GLY A 299 -17.11 -9.75 -8.60
C GLY A 299 -17.96 -9.81 -9.86
N ALA A 300 -17.59 -10.70 -10.79
CA ALA A 300 -18.31 -10.91 -12.06
C ALA A 300 -19.68 -11.54 -11.86
N GLY A 301 -20.57 -11.11 -11.13
CA GLY A 301 -21.91 -11.66 -10.85
C GLY A 301 -22.71 -10.83 -9.87
N GLU A 302 -22.12 -9.75 -9.35
CA GLU A 302 -22.83 -8.85 -8.44
C GLU A 302 -23.88 -8.01 -9.17
N VAL A 303 -23.69 -7.72 -10.46
CA VAL A 303 -24.68 -7.10 -11.34
C VAL A 303 -25.04 -8.08 -12.44
N PRO A 304 -26.33 -8.38 -12.67
CA PRO A 304 -26.75 -9.24 -13.77
C PRO A 304 -26.21 -8.76 -15.12
N ALA A 305 -26.02 -9.68 -16.08
CA ALA A 305 -25.57 -9.33 -17.42
C ALA A 305 -26.58 -8.42 -18.18
N ARG A 306 -27.85 -8.46 -17.76
CA ARG A 306 -28.98 -7.71 -18.34
C ARG A 306 -29.87 -7.18 -17.22
N LEU A 307 -30.30 -5.92 -17.31
CA LEU A 307 -31.25 -5.29 -16.40
C LEU A 307 -32.51 -4.89 -17.17
N GLU A 308 -33.52 -5.73 -17.11
CA GLU A 308 -34.82 -5.47 -17.75
C GLU A 308 -35.62 -4.43 -16.96
N THR A 309 -35.55 -4.49 -15.63
CA THR A 309 -36.24 -3.56 -14.72
C THR A 309 -35.32 -3.04 -13.64
N PRO A 310 -35.63 -1.88 -13.02
CA PRO A 310 -34.83 -1.32 -11.92
C PRO A 310 -34.71 -2.27 -10.72
N GLU A 311 -35.77 -3.01 -10.41
CA GLU A 311 -35.83 -3.91 -9.25
C GLU A 311 -34.85 -5.09 -9.39
N ALA A 312 -34.46 -5.45 -10.63
CA ALA A 312 -33.48 -6.49 -10.90
C ALA A 312 -32.06 -6.11 -10.42
N LEU A 313 -31.81 -4.84 -10.11
CA LEU A 313 -30.55 -4.35 -9.56
C LEU A 313 -30.44 -4.54 -8.03
N SER A 314 -31.34 -5.26 -7.37
CA SER A 314 -31.21 -5.54 -5.94
C SER A 314 -29.93 -6.34 -5.68
N VAL A 315 -28.83 -5.63 -5.46
CA VAL A 315 -27.54 -6.20 -5.08
C VAL A 315 -27.56 -6.50 -3.58
N GLY A 316 -27.17 -7.69 -3.20
CA GLY A 316 -26.94 -8.00 -1.78
C GLY A 316 -27.85 -9.05 -1.17
N ARG A 317 -28.31 -10.03 -1.92
CA ARG A 317 -28.62 -11.32 -1.30
C ARG A 317 -27.31 -12.09 -1.20
N SER A 318 -26.75 -12.15 0.01
CA SER A 318 -25.68 -13.07 0.36
C SER A 318 -25.94 -14.42 -0.30
N ARG A 319 -25.03 -14.85 -1.16
CA ARG A 319 -25.02 -16.20 -1.70
C ARG A 319 -24.93 -17.13 -0.48
N PRO A 320 -25.85 -18.05 -0.26
CA PRO A 320 -25.65 -19.06 0.78
C PRO A 320 -24.36 -19.78 0.44
N GLY A 321 -23.44 -19.85 1.40
CA GLY A 321 -22.23 -20.68 1.30
C GLY A 321 -22.65 -22.11 0.97
N PRO A 322 -21.74 -22.96 0.44
CA PRO A 322 -22.07 -24.34 0.14
C PRO A 322 -22.60 -24.97 1.44
N GLU A 323 -23.86 -25.43 1.38
CA GLU A 323 -24.50 -26.16 2.45
C GLU A 323 -23.67 -27.42 2.75
N THR A 324 -22.88 -27.37 3.82
CA THR A 324 -22.50 -28.57 4.53
C THR A 324 -23.73 -28.94 5.36
N ALA A 325 -24.54 -29.89 4.84
CA ALA A 325 -25.57 -30.52 5.61
C ALA A 325 -24.92 -31.24 6.80
N GLU A 326 -25.20 -30.75 8.01
CA GLU A 326 -25.52 -31.59 9.17
C GLU A 326 -25.68 -30.69 10.42
N ASP A 327 -26.90 -30.72 10.94
CA ASP A 327 -27.29 -30.55 12.35
C ASP A 327 -27.03 -29.17 13.01
N SER A 328 -28.01 -28.26 12.93
CA SER A 328 -28.21 -27.23 13.97
C SER A 328 -29.67 -26.72 13.99
N THR A 329 -30.20 -26.70 15.19
CA THR A 329 -31.46 -26.10 15.64
C THR A 329 -31.70 -24.69 15.05
N PRO A 330 -32.96 -24.32 14.75
CA PRO A 330 -33.25 -23.00 14.18
C PRO A 330 -33.00 -21.89 15.22
N ALA A 331 -31.92 -21.16 15.04
CA ALA A 331 -31.79 -19.84 15.61
C ALA A 331 -32.59 -18.86 14.74
N ASP A 332 -33.22 -17.91 15.38
CA ASP A 332 -34.03 -16.84 14.78
C ASP A 332 -33.18 -15.98 13.83
N ASP A 333 -33.04 -16.42 12.58
CA ASP A 333 -32.37 -15.72 11.48
C ASP A 333 -33.36 -14.79 10.79
N SER A 334 -33.80 -13.76 11.50
CA SER A 334 -34.32 -12.57 10.85
C SER A 334 -33.13 -11.89 10.16
N PRO A 335 -33.12 -11.71 8.81
CA PRO A 335 -32.05 -11.01 8.13
C PRO A 335 -31.99 -9.59 8.71
N THR A 336 -30.89 -9.24 9.36
CA THR A 336 -30.57 -7.86 9.74
C THR A 336 -30.42 -7.06 8.44
N VAL A 337 -31.54 -6.48 7.99
CA VAL A 337 -31.54 -5.48 6.93
C VAL A 337 -30.72 -4.29 7.49
N GLN A 338 -29.50 -4.13 7.02
CA GLN A 338 -28.75 -2.90 7.34
C GLN A 338 -29.59 -1.71 6.90
N PRO A 339 -29.76 -0.69 7.73
CA PRO A 339 -30.55 0.49 7.37
C PRO A 339 -29.93 1.11 6.10
N VAL A 340 -30.71 1.18 5.03
CA VAL A 340 -30.31 1.83 3.79
C VAL A 340 -30.13 3.31 4.10
N VAL A 341 -28.92 3.84 3.93
CA VAL A 341 -28.64 5.27 4.08
C VAL A 341 -29.52 6.04 3.08
N PRO A 342 -30.45 6.89 3.52
CA PRO A 342 -31.30 7.64 2.60
C PRO A 342 -30.47 8.67 1.81
N ALA A 343 -30.75 8.82 0.52
CA ALA A 343 -30.14 9.85 -0.29
C ALA A 343 -30.63 11.24 0.12
N LEU A 344 -29.71 12.16 0.42
CA LEU A 344 -30.05 13.54 0.78
C LEU A 344 -30.58 14.33 -0.44
N VAL A 345 -30.01 14.08 -1.63
CA VAL A 345 -30.61 14.52 -2.90
C VAL A 345 -31.42 13.35 -3.45
N PRO A 346 -32.77 13.46 -3.54
CA PRO A 346 -33.62 12.37 -3.99
C PRO A 346 -33.30 11.92 -5.41
N ALA A 347 -33.45 10.62 -5.68
CA ALA A 347 -33.36 10.07 -7.03
C ALA A 347 -34.37 10.72 -7.96
N ALA A 348 -34.03 10.87 -9.24
CA ALA A 348 -34.89 11.49 -10.26
C ALA A 348 -35.97 10.53 -10.80
N GLY A 349 -35.76 9.21 -10.62
CA GLY A 349 -36.70 8.20 -11.06
C GLY A 349 -36.31 6.79 -10.64
N PRO A 350 -36.98 5.75 -11.18
CA PRO A 350 -36.80 4.37 -10.72
C PRO A 350 -35.39 3.82 -10.97
N TRP A 351 -34.72 4.20 -12.06
CA TRP A 351 -33.37 3.72 -12.36
C TRP A 351 -32.32 4.33 -11.42
N THR A 352 -32.38 5.64 -11.19
CA THR A 352 -31.48 6.29 -10.23
C THR A 352 -31.77 5.84 -8.79
N ALA A 353 -33.04 5.56 -8.44
CA ALA A 353 -33.38 4.97 -7.16
C ALA A 353 -32.77 3.56 -6.98
N ALA A 354 -32.78 2.72 -8.02
CA ALA A 354 -32.15 1.42 -8.01
C ALA A 354 -30.61 1.51 -7.89
N LEU A 355 -29.99 2.45 -8.60
CA LEU A 355 -28.55 2.72 -8.47
C LEU A 355 -28.18 3.12 -7.04
N TRP A 356 -28.97 4.02 -6.42
CA TRP A 356 -28.73 4.41 -5.03
C TRP A 356 -28.88 3.23 -4.08
N ALA A 357 -29.95 2.45 -4.21
CA ALA A 357 -30.16 1.27 -3.35
C ALA A 357 -28.99 0.27 -3.43
N ALA A 358 -28.43 0.08 -4.63
CA ALA A 358 -27.26 -0.76 -4.83
C ALA A 358 -25.95 -0.14 -4.29
N GLY A 359 -25.79 1.17 -4.39
CA GLY A 359 -24.62 1.92 -3.94
C GLY A 359 -24.66 2.36 -2.46
N ALA A 360 -25.82 2.26 -1.79
CA ALA A 360 -26.00 2.73 -0.41
C ALA A 360 -24.99 2.14 0.60
N PRO A 361 -24.58 0.86 0.50
CA PRO A 361 -23.52 0.33 1.36
C PRO A 361 -22.18 1.08 1.20
N LEU A 362 -21.81 1.45 -0.03
CA LEU A 362 -20.59 2.24 -0.30
C LEU A 362 -20.73 3.67 0.21
N ALA A 363 -21.90 4.29 0.06
CA ALA A 363 -22.19 5.61 0.64
C ALA A 363 -22.05 5.59 2.17
N GLY A 364 -22.51 4.52 2.83
CA GLY A 364 -22.30 4.29 4.27
C GLY A 364 -20.81 4.14 4.63
N GLN A 365 -20.05 3.35 3.87
CA GLN A 365 -18.61 3.20 4.08
C GLN A 365 -17.87 4.53 3.90
N ILE A 366 -18.23 5.35 2.93
CA ILE A 366 -17.66 6.70 2.74
C ILE A 366 -17.93 7.57 3.97
N ALA A 367 -19.16 7.61 4.45
CA ALA A 367 -19.52 8.41 5.63
C ALA A 367 -18.78 7.95 6.91
N GLU A 368 -18.49 6.65 7.02
CA GLU A 368 -17.81 6.04 8.17
C GLU A 368 -16.29 5.97 8.01
N CYS A 369 -15.72 6.24 6.83
CA CYS A 369 -14.27 6.18 6.64
C CYS A 369 -13.54 7.21 7.52
N GLY A 370 -12.31 6.89 7.90
CA GLY A 370 -11.53 7.68 8.85
C GLY A 370 -11.32 9.12 8.39
N PHE A 371 -11.11 9.34 7.10
CA PHE A 371 -10.92 10.67 6.51
C PHE A 371 -12.20 11.52 6.63
N VAL A 372 -13.35 11.03 6.15
CA VAL A 372 -14.61 11.79 6.14
C VAL A 372 -15.07 12.09 7.56
N ARG A 373 -14.99 11.12 8.50
CA ARG A 373 -15.33 11.37 9.91
C ARG A 373 -14.46 12.47 10.52
N ALA A 374 -13.14 12.38 10.35
CA ALA A 374 -12.22 13.37 10.88
C ALA A 374 -12.38 14.76 10.20
N LEU A 375 -12.76 14.78 8.92
CA LEU A 375 -13.11 15.99 8.20
C LEU A 375 -14.37 16.64 8.77
N VAL A 376 -15.40 15.84 9.02
CA VAL A 376 -16.71 16.27 9.53
C VAL A 376 -16.64 16.75 10.99
N ASP A 377 -15.87 16.08 11.83
CA ASP A 377 -15.70 16.47 13.25
C ASP A 377 -14.59 17.53 13.48
N GLY A 378 -13.89 17.94 12.41
CA GLY A 378 -12.83 18.94 12.45
C GLY A 378 -11.51 18.45 13.02
N SER A 379 -11.34 17.15 13.27
CA SER A 379 -10.12 16.56 13.83
C SER A 379 -9.10 16.12 12.78
N LEU A 380 -9.41 16.24 11.49
CA LEU A 380 -8.52 15.87 10.41
C LEU A 380 -7.22 16.70 10.47
N PRO A 381 -6.01 16.07 10.44
CA PRO A 381 -4.77 16.82 10.37
C PRO A 381 -4.67 17.66 9.10
N SER A 382 -4.24 18.93 9.21
CA SER A 382 -4.09 19.84 8.08
C SER A 382 -3.25 19.24 6.92
N PRO A 383 -2.10 18.55 7.17
CA PRO A 383 -1.35 17.94 6.08
C PRO A 383 -2.12 16.88 5.27
N ALA A 384 -3.01 16.13 5.91
CA ALA A 384 -3.85 15.16 5.21
C ALA A 384 -4.89 15.86 4.33
N PHE A 385 -5.44 16.97 4.80
CA PHE A 385 -6.34 17.81 4.00
C PHE A 385 -5.62 18.47 2.82
N ASP A 386 -4.39 18.94 3.01
CA ASP A 386 -3.55 19.53 1.95
C ASP A 386 -3.25 18.50 0.83
N VAL A 387 -2.93 17.26 1.22
CA VAL A 387 -2.75 16.15 0.26
C VAL A 387 -4.04 15.86 -0.49
N TYR A 388 -5.18 15.82 0.21
CA TYR A 388 -6.48 15.62 -0.43
C TYR A 388 -6.77 16.69 -1.47
N LEU A 389 -6.63 17.98 -1.12
CA LEU A 389 -6.89 19.09 -2.04
C LEU A 389 -5.96 19.09 -3.26
N ALA A 390 -4.69 18.73 -3.07
CA ALA A 390 -3.73 18.62 -4.17
C ALA A 390 -4.13 17.50 -5.16
N GLN A 391 -4.62 16.36 -4.67
CA GLN A 391 -5.13 15.28 -5.50
C GLN A 391 -6.48 15.64 -6.14
N ASP A 392 -7.33 16.37 -5.43
CA ASP A 392 -8.64 16.84 -5.93
C ASP A 392 -8.48 17.83 -7.10
N ALA A 393 -7.52 18.75 -7.03
CA ALA A 393 -7.20 19.63 -8.15
C ALA A 393 -6.79 18.84 -9.41
N LEU A 394 -5.94 17.82 -9.26
CA LEU A 394 -5.54 16.94 -10.36
C LEU A 394 -6.73 16.11 -10.90
N TYR A 395 -7.62 15.67 -10.00
CA TYR A 395 -8.86 14.98 -10.36
C TYR A 395 -9.78 15.88 -11.19
N LEU A 396 -10.08 17.10 -10.73
CA LEU A 396 -10.99 18.04 -11.39
C LEU A 396 -10.54 18.37 -12.83
N GLY A 397 -9.23 18.58 -13.04
CA GLY A 397 -8.68 18.83 -14.36
C GLY A 397 -8.83 17.65 -15.33
N ARG A 398 -8.86 16.40 -14.84
CA ARG A 398 -9.11 15.21 -15.67
C ARG A 398 -10.59 14.89 -15.80
N CYS A 399 -11.38 15.06 -14.74
CA CYS A 399 -12.82 14.89 -14.73
C CYS A 399 -13.50 15.84 -15.71
N SER A 400 -13.05 17.10 -15.79
CA SER A 400 -13.56 18.08 -16.77
C SER A 400 -13.44 17.57 -18.21
N ARG A 401 -12.38 16.85 -18.55
CA ARG A 401 -12.20 16.25 -19.87
C ARG A 401 -13.16 15.09 -20.12
N ALA A 402 -13.41 14.26 -19.10
CA ALA A 402 -14.39 13.18 -19.17
C ALA A 402 -15.81 13.75 -19.37
N LEU A 403 -16.19 14.78 -18.61
CA LEU A 403 -17.49 15.45 -18.75
C LEU A 403 -17.66 16.12 -20.13
N ALA A 404 -16.60 16.75 -20.66
CA ALA A 404 -16.64 17.34 -21.98
C ALA A 404 -16.81 16.28 -23.10
N ALA A 405 -16.12 15.14 -22.96
CA ALA A 405 -16.26 14.02 -23.88
C ALA A 405 -17.67 13.42 -23.82
N LEU A 406 -18.22 13.23 -22.61
CA LEU A 406 -19.61 12.80 -22.42
C LEU A 406 -20.61 13.78 -23.04
N GLY A 407 -20.42 15.10 -22.85
CA GLY A 407 -21.25 16.10 -23.47
C GLY A 407 -21.24 16.04 -25.01
N ALA A 408 -20.08 15.74 -25.61
CA ALA A 408 -19.95 15.55 -27.04
C ALA A 408 -20.57 14.23 -27.54
N ALA A 409 -20.65 13.21 -26.71
CA ALA A 409 -21.20 11.89 -27.05
C ALA A 409 -22.70 11.77 -26.77
N THR A 410 -23.29 12.69 -26.00
CA THR A 410 -24.73 12.69 -25.67
C THR A 410 -25.55 13.20 -26.86
N GLU A 411 -26.47 12.37 -27.33
CA GLU A 411 -27.30 12.70 -28.50
C GLU A 411 -28.38 13.77 -28.20
N ASP A 412 -28.91 13.79 -26.97
CA ASP A 412 -29.86 14.81 -26.52
C ASP A 412 -29.15 16.17 -26.35
N PRO A 413 -29.55 17.22 -27.12
CA PRO A 413 -28.88 18.53 -27.05
C PRO A 413 -28.88 19.15 -25.65
N ALA A 414 -29.94 18.96 -24.87
CA ALA A 414 -30.02 19.48 -23.50
C ALA A 414 -29.07 18.74 -22.56
N GLY A 415 -28.94 17.41 -22.72
CA GLY A 415 -27.98 16.61 -22.01
C GLY A 415 -26.53 16.97 -22.37
N GLY A 416 -26.24 17.11 -23.67
CA GLY A 416 -24.94 17.57 -24.16
C GLY A 416 -24.51 18.93 -23.61
N GLU A 417 -25.46 19.89 -23.55
CA GLU A 417 -25.23 21.20 -22.95
C GLU A 417 -24.94 21.07 -21.44
N PHE A 418 -25.75 20.30 -20.72
CA PHE A 418 -25.57 20.07 -19.28
C PHE A 418 -24.17 19.54 -18.94
N TRP A 419 -23.73 18.47 -19.61
CA TRP A 419 -22.41 17.88 -19.34
C TRP A 419 -21.26 18.80 -19.73
N THR A 420 -21.42 19.58 -20.82
CA THR A 420 -20.44 20.59 -21.25
C THR A 420 -20.33 21.74 -20.25
N GLN A 421 -21.45 22.20 -19.69
CA GLN A 421 -21.45 23.21 -18.61
C GLN A 421 -20.81 22.66 -17.33
N SER A 422 -21.10 21.42 -16.98
CA SER A 422 -20.48 20.74 -15.84
C SER A 422 -18.95 20.64 -16.00
N ALA A 423 -18.46 20.34 -17.20
CA ALA A 423 -17.02 20.34 -17.49
C ALA A 423 -16.37 21.72 -17.28
N ARG A 424 -17.02 22.79 -17.73
CA ARG A 424 -16.56 24.17 -17.51
C ARG A 424 -16.55 24.56 -16.05
N HIS A 425 -17.54 24.09 -15.28
CA HIS A 425 -17.62 24.33 -13.86
C HIS A 425 -16.45 23.68 -13.11
N CYS A 426 -16.12 22.43 -13.41
CA CYS A 426 -14.94 21.75 -12.84
C CYS A 426 -13.65 22.56 -13.05
N LEU A 427 -13.42 23.09 -14.28
CA LEU A 427 -12.24 23.91 -14.57
C LEU A 427 -12.23 25.24 -13.78
N ALA A 428 -13.39 25.84 -13.53
CA ALA A 428 -13.49 27.07 -12.73
C ALA A 428 -13.18 26.80 -11.25
N VAL A 429 -13.65 25.68 -10.70
CA VAL A 429 -13.39 25.24 -9.34
C VAL A 429 -11.91 24.89 -9.16
N GLU A 430 -11.29 24.15 -10.09
CA GLU A 430 -9.85 23.86 -10.11
C GLU A 430 -9.02 25.15 -10.02
N ALA A 431 -9.34 26.13 -10.90
CA ALA A 431 -8.63 27.41 -10.91
C ALA A 431 -8.76 28.18 -9.59
N GLU A 432 -9.89 28.06 -8.91
CA GLU A 432 -10.12 28.69 -7.60
C GLU A 432 -9.37 27.97 -6.48
N LEU A 433 -9.38 26.63 -6.47
CA LEU A 433 -8.60 25.83 -5.52
C LEU A 433 -7.12 26.17 -5.60
N HIS A 434 -6.56 26.28 -6.80
CA HIS A 434 -5.17 26.67 -7.00
C HIS A 434 -4.88 28.08 -6.46
N ARG A 435 -5.80 29.03 -6.62
CA ARG A 435 -5.59 30.40 -6.16
C ARG A 435 -5.75 30.55 -4.65
N SER A 436 -6.76 29.95 -4.06
CA SER A 436 -7.14 30.19 -2.66
C SER A 436 -6.44 29.27 -1.66
N TRP A 437 -6.23 28.01 -2.00
CA TRP A 437 -5.71 27.00 -1.08
C TRP A 437 -4.28 26.57 -1.42
N LEU A 438 -3.98 26.26 -2.67
CA LEU A 438 -2.67 25.76 -3.08
C LEU A 438 -1.66 26.89 -3.33
N GLY A 439 -2.09 28.14 -3.52
CA GLY A 439 -1.21 29.30 -3.65
C GLY A 439 -0.39 29.64 -2.40
N GLY A 440 -0.72 29.03 -1.24
CA GLY A 440 0.05 29.10 0.00
C GLY A 440 1.07 27.99 0.20
N LEU A 441 1.08 26.95 -0.64
CA LEU A 441 2.04 25.85 -0.56
C LEU A 441 3.39 26.29 -1.19
N PRO A 442 4.53 25.78 -0.67
CA PRO A 442 5.85 26.05 -1.26
C PRO A 442 5.87 25.70 -2.75
N ALA A 443 6.58 26.50 -3.56
CA ALA A 443 6.64 26.34 -5.02
C ALA A 443 7.30 25.03 -5.51
N ASP A 444 7.87 24.25 -4.62
CA ASP A 444 8.50 22.94 -4.85
C ASP A 444 7.55 21.74 -4.61
N HIS A 445 6.28 21.98 -4.28
CA HIS A 445 5.25 20.95 -4.29
C HIS A 445 4.83 20.60 -5.74
N ASP A 446 5.72 19.90 -6.44
CA ASP A 446 5.37 19.17 -7.66
C ASP A 446 4.58 17.91 -7.23
N THR A 447 3.30 18.10 -6.94
CA THR A 447 2.44 17.00 -6.45
C THR A 447 2.18 16.04 -7.59
N ALA A 448 2.89 14.92 -7.59
CA ALA A 448 2.62 13.83 -8.53
C ALA A 448 1.20 13.28 -8.32
N ILE A 449 0.53 12.97 -9.41
CA ILE A 449 -0.76 12.28 -9.34
C ILE A 449 -0.59 10.92 -8.64
N SER A 450 -1.43 10.63 -7.66
CA SER A 450 -1.39 9.35 -6.95
C SER A 450 -1.89 8.19 -7.83
N PRO A 451 -1.52 6.94 -7.53
CA PRO A 451 -2.08 5.78 -8.21
C PRO A 451 -3.60 5.70 -8.10
N VAL A 452 -4.19 6.09 -6.96
CA VAL A 452 -5.64 6.12 -6.72
C VAL A 452 -6.30 7.15 -7.63
N THR A 453 -5.82 8.39 -7.61
CA THR A 453 -6.35 9.48 -8.45
C THR A 453 -6.19 9.17 -9.94
N SER A 454 -5.04 8.57 -10.34
CA SER A 454 -4.83 8.16 -11.73
C SER A 454 -5.81 7.08 -12.14
N ALA A 455 -5.96 6.01 -11.33
CA ALA A 455 -6.87 4.90 -11.65
C ALA A 455 -8.33 5.38 -11.79
N TYR A 456 -8.78 6.25 -10.87
CA TYR A 456 -10.14 6.78 -10.92
C TYR A 456 -10.36 7.67 -12.16
N THR A 457 -9.47 8.61 -12.41
CA THR A 457 -9.62 9.52 -13.56
C THR A 457 -9.44 8.81 -14.90
N ASP A 458 -8.57 7.80 -14.99
CA ASP A 458 -8.43 6.97 -16.18
C ASP A 458 -9.69 6.14 -16.42
N PHE A 459 -10.32 5.60 -15.35
CA PHE A 459 -11.62 4.93 -15.41
C PHE A 459 -12.70 5.85 -16.00
N LEU A 460 -12.84 7.09 -15.50
CA LEU A 460 -13.80 8.07 -16.02
C LEU A 460 -13.56 8.39 -17.49
N LEU A 461 -12.30 8.61 -17.87
CA LEU A 461 -11.93 8.93 -19.26
C LEU A 461 -12.19 7.75 -20.21
N VAL A 462 -11.90 6.52 -19.80
CA VAL A 462 -12.17 5.32 -20.62
C VAL A 462 -13.66 5.20 -20.90
N HIS A 463 -14.51 5.38 -19.89
CA HIS A 463 -15.96 5.32 -20.07
C HIS A 463 -16.48 6.49 -20.93
N ALA A 464 -16.02 7.71 -20.69
CA ALA A 464 -16.43 8.89 -21.44
C ALA A 464 -16.06 8.85 -22.93
N LEU A 465 -14.94 8.17 -23.26
CA LEU A 465 -14.43 8.11 -24.64
C LEU A 465 -14.81 6.83 -25.38
N GLY A 466 -15.11 5.74 -24.67
CA GLY A 466 -15.24 4.41 -25.25
C GLY A 466 -16.54 3.66 -24.99
N SER A 467 -17.36 4.12 -24.02
CA SER A 467 -18.64 3.48 -23.69
C SER A 467 -19.85 4.26 -24.25
N PRO A 468 -21.02 3.62 -24.34
CA PRO A 468 -22.28 4.33 -24.62
C PRO A 468 -22.55 5.45 -23.60
N ALA A 469 -23.20 6.54 -24.03
CA ALA A 469 -23.48 7.69 -23.16
C ALA A 469 -24.16 7.34 -21.81
N PRO A 470 -25.15 6.40 -21.73
CA PRO A 470 -25.73 6.00 -20.46
C PRO A 470 -24.72 5.39 -19.46
N VAL A 471 -23.72 4.66 -19.97
CA VAL A 471 -22.66 4.06 -19.15
C VAL A 471 -21.70 5.13 -18.64
N ALA A 472 -21.29 6.04 -19.52
CA ALA A 472 -20.42 7.15 -19.16
C ALA A 472 -21.09 8.12 -18.18
N ALA A 473 -22.38 8.41 -18.36
CA ALA A 473 -23.18 9.24 -17.45
C ALA A 473 -23.31 8.59 -16.05
N ALA A 474 -23.54 7.27 -16.00
CA ALA A 474 -23.56 6.53 -14.74
C ALA A 474 -22.19 6.48 -14.06
N ALA A 475 -21.08 6.40 -14.81
CA ALA A 475 -19.72 6.41 -14.28
C ALA A 475 -19.34 7.73 -13.61
N VAL A 476 -19.82 8.88 -14.13
CA VAL A 476 -19.52 10.19 -13.54
C VAL A 476 -20.50 10.59 -12.43
N LEU A 477 -21.65 9.92 -12.28
CA LEU A 477 -22.69 10.30 -11.32
C LEU A 477 -22.21 10.28 -9.84
N PRO A 478 -21.39 9.34 -9.39
CA PRO A 478 -20.91 9.31 -8.00
C PRO A 478 -20.21 10.59 -7.54
N CYS A 479 -19.42 11.25 -8.39
CA CYS A 479 -18.73 12.49 -8.04
C CYS A 479 -19.67 13.69 -7.80
N PHE A 480 -20.91 13.61 -8.25
CA PHE A 480 -21.96 14.56 -7.91
C PHE A 480 -22.72 14.12 -6.64
N TRP A 481 -23.21 12.89 -6.66
CA TRP A 481 -24.21 12.44 -5.67
C TRP A 481 -23.62 12.12 -4.31
N LEU A 482 -22.46 11.45 -4.26
CA LEU A 482 -21.80 11.09 -3.00
C LEU A 482 -21.21 12.31 -2.30
N TYR A 483 -20.71 13.31 -3.05
CA TYR A 483 -20.27 14.57 -2.45
C TYR A 483 -21.41 15.37 -1.82
N ALA A 484 -22.57 15.41 -2.48
CA ALA A 484 -23.77 15.99 -1.86
C ALA A 484 -24.20 15.23 -0.58
N GLN A 485 -24.02 13.90 -0.58
CA GLN A 485 -24.30 13.07 0.60
C GLN A 485 -23.35 13.39 1.75
N VAL A 486 -22.05 13.53 1.48
CA VAL A 486 -21.05 13.90 2.50
C VAL A 486 -21.32 15.32 3.03
N GLY A 487 -21.48 16.30 2.15
CA GLY A 487 -21.71 17.69 2.53
C GLY A 487 -23.04 17.92 3.26
N GLY A 488 -24.10 17.22 2.85
CA GLY A 488 -25.45 17.37 3.40
C GLY A 488 -25.69 16.62 4.71
N GLY A 489 -24.84 15.65 5.07
CA GLY A 489 -24.95 14.87 6.31
C GLY A 489 -24.55 15.64 7.59
N LEU A 490 -24.20 16.91 7.47
CA LEU A 490 -23.82 17.77 8.59
C LEU A 490 -25.03 18.61 9.05
N ASP A 491 -25.44 18.41 10.29
CA ASP A 491 -26.17 19.43 11.04
C ASP A 491 -25.25 20.64 11.24
N ASP A 492 -25.74 21.81 11.41
CA ASP A 492 -25.04 23.11 11.50
C ASP A 492 -23.51 23.05 11.72
N VAL A 493 -22.73 23.41 10.67
CA VAL A 493 -21.27 23.55 10.79
C VAL A 493 -20.98 24.74 11.70
N ALA A 494 -20.27 24.54 12.80
CA ALA A 494 -19.85 25.61 13.68
C ALA A 494 -19.05 26.67 12.89
N ALA A 495 -19.27 27.96 13.18
CA ALA A 495 -18.60 29.04 12.47
C ALA A 495 -17.05 28.99 12.53
N GLU A 496 -16.49 28.25 13.48
CA GLU A 496 -15.05 28.05 13.69
C GLU A 496 -14.54 26.70 13.16
N HIS A 497 -15.37 25.95 12.40
CA HIS A 497 -14.97 24.63 11.90
C HIS A 497 -13.83 24.78 10.88
N PRO A 498 -12.69 24.09 11.06
CA PRO A 498 -11.50 24.30 10.22
C PRO A 498 -11.73 24.02 8.73
N TYR A 499 -12.66 23.11 8.40
CA TYR A 499 -13.01 22.73 7.04
C TYR A 499 -14.43 23.14 6.63
N GLY A 500 -15.07 23.99 7.44
CA GLY A 500 -16.45 24.42 7.25
C GLY A 500 -16.72 24.99 5.86
N ALA A 501 -15.83 25.85 5.38
CA ALA A 501 -15.96 26.47 4.06
C ALA A 501 -15.94 25.44 2.90
N TRP A 502 -15.15 24.36 3.01
CA TRP A 502 -15.11 23.28 2.04
C TRP A 502 -16.41 22.46 2.08
N LEU A 503 -16.89 22.12 3.27
CA LEU A 503 -18.13 21.38 3.48
C LEU A 503 -19.36 22.15 2.99
N GLU A 504 -19.39 23.47 3.23
CA GLU A 504 -20.46 24.35 2.74
C GLU A 504 -20.56 24.38 1.21
N THR A 505 -19.46 24.18 0.49
CA THR A 505 -19.45 24.14 -0.98
C THR A 505 -20.38 23.05 -1.53
N TYR A 506 -20.43 21.89 -0.88
CA TYR A 506 -21.26 20.75 -1.31
C TYR A 506 -22.71 20.81 -0.79
N ARG A 507 -23.03 21.82 0.04
CA ARG A 507 -24.37 22.17 0.49
C ARG A 507 -24.96 23.34 -0.28
N ASP A 508 -24.14 24.01 -1.11
CA ASP A 508 -24.60 25.16 -1.90
C ASP A 508 -25.78 24.75 -2.79
N PRO A 509 -26.85 25.56 -2.83
CA PRO A 509 -28.02 25.26 -3.65
C PRO A 509 -27.72 25.05 -5.13
N GLY A 510 -26.71 25.74 -5.66
CA GLY A 510 -26.28 25.58 -7.05
C GLY A 510 -25.61 24.21 -7.29
N PHE A 511 -24.81 23.74 -6.34
CA PHE A 511 -24.24 22.39 -6.41
C PHE A 511 -25.33 21.32 -6.34
N VAL A 512 -26.27 21.44 -5.38
CA VAL A 512 -27.41 20.51 -5.24
C VAL A 512 -28.28 20.49 -6.49
N GLU A 513 -28.49 21.63 -7.14
CA GLU A 513 -29.21 21.69 -8.42
C GLU A 513 -28.43 21.01 -9.55
N GLY A 514 -27.11 21.15 -9.59
CA GLY A 514 -26.24 20.39 -10.48
C GLY A 514 -26.38 18.88 -10.31
N VAL A 515 -26.46 18.42 -9.05
CA VAL A 515 -26.69 16.97 -8.73
C VAL A 515 -28.05 16.52 -9.24
N ARG A 516 -29.12 17.30 -9.06
CA ARG A 516 -30.45 16.98 -9.60
C ARG A 516 -30.44 16.89 -11.13
N GLY A 517 -29.78 17.85 -11.79
CA GLY A 517 -29.60 17.80 -13.22
C GLY A 517 -28.87 16.54 -13.69
N ALA A 518 -27.79 16.15 -13.02
CA ALA A 518 -27.07 14.91 -13.34
C ALA A 518 -27.97 13.67 -13.18
N LEU A 519 -28.74 13.60 -12.08
CA LEU A 519 -29.68 12.51 -11.83
C LEU A 519 -30.75 12.42 -12.91
N GLU A 520 -31.31 13.56 -13.34
CA GLU A 520 -32.31 13.62 -14.42
C GLU A 520 -31.74 13.17 -15.78
N GLN A 521 -30.48 13.51 -16.09
CA GLN A 521 -29.81 13.05 -17.29
C GLN A 521 -29.64 11.52 -17.25
N VAL A 522 -29.06 10.99 -16.15
CA VAL A 522 -28.83 9.55 -15.98
C VAL A 522 -30.14 8.77 -16.02
N GLU A 523 -31.21 9.27 -15.39
CA GLU A 523 -32.51 8.62 -15.41
C GLU A 523 -33.05 8.49 -16.84
N ARG A 524 -33.01 9.57 -17.64
CA ARG A 524 -33.46 9.59 -19.04
C ARG A 524 -32.63 8.64 -19.91
N GLU A 525 -31.31 8.68 -19.77
CA GLU A 525 -30.38 7.83 -20.50
C GLU A 525 -30.63 6.34 -20.21
N LEU A 526 -30.82 5.99 -18.94
CA LEU A 526 -31.09 4.61 -18.54
C LEU A 526 -32.50 4.15 -18.96
N ALA A 527 -33.51 5.01 -18.91
CA ALA A 527 -34.83 4.67 -19.33
C ALA A 527 -34.88 4.32 -20.85
N ALA A 528 -34.07 4.98 -21.67
CA ALA A 528 -33.95 4.73 -23.09
C ALA A 528 -33.02 3.58 -23.48
N ALA A 529 -32.10 3.19 -22.58
CA ALA A 529 -31.03 2.20 -22.86
C ALA A 529 -31.56 0.76 -23.01
N THR A 530 -30.75 -0.10 -23.64
CA THR A 530 -31.00 -1.55 -23.65
C THR A 530 -30.68 -2.20 -22.32
N PRO A 531 -31.24 -3.40 -22.01
CA PRO A 531 -30.95 -4.09 -20.75
C PRO A 531 -29.47 -4.37 -20.51
N GLU A 532 -28.69 -4.63 -21.55
CA GLU A 532 -27.24 -4.83 -21.48
C GLU A 532 -26.51 -3.55 -21.07
N VAL A 533 -26.86 -2.44 -21.72
CA VAL A 533 -26.28 -1.11 -21.43
C VAL A 533 -26.63 -0.67 -20.01
N ARG A 534 -27.86 -0.93 -19.54
CA ARG A 534 -28.26 -0.66 -18.15
C ARG A 534 -27.42 -1.45 -17.13
N ALA A 535 -27.16 -2.73 -17.44
CA ALA A 535 -26.31 -3.57 -16.58
C ALA A 535 -24.86 -3.07 -16.54
N GLU A 536 -24.33 -2.61 -17.69
CA GLU A 536 -22.99 -2.03 -17.76
C GLU A 536 -22.94 -0.69 -17.03
N ALA A 537 -23.94 0.15 -17.16
CA ALA A 537 -24.07 1.43 -16.46
C ALA A 537 -24.13 1.24 -14.93
N ALA A 538 -24.89 0.25 -14.45
CA ALA A 538 -24.95 -0.08 -13.03
C ALA A 538 -23.58 -0.53 -12.49
N ARG A 539 -22.85 -1.36 -13.24
CA ARG A 539 -21.47 -1.73 -12.89
C ARG A 539 -20.54 -0.52 -12.85
N ALA A 540 -20.64 0.35 -13.84
CA ALA A 540 -19.83 1.57 -13.91
C ALA A 540 -20.10 2.50 -12.70
N PHE A 541 -21.37 2.69 -12.33
CA PHE A 541 -21.76 3.47 -11.15
C PHE A 541 -21.19 2.89 -9.85
N LEU A 542 -21.30 1.57 -9.64
CA LEU A 542 -20.79 0.92 -8.43
C LEU A 542 -19.27 0.95 -8.35
N LEU A 543 -18.57 0.75 -9.48
CA LEU A 543 -17.12 0.87 -9.54
C LEU A 543 -16.65 2.30 -9.29
N ALA A 544 -17.32 3.30 -9.87
CA ALA A 544 -17.04 4.71 -9.60
C ALA A 544 -17.27 5.07 -8.12
N SER A 545 -18.34 4.55 -7.50
CA SER A 545 -18.60 4.73 -6.06
C SER A 545 -17.49 4.11 -5.19
N ARG A 546 -16.90 3.00 -5.63
CA ARG A 546 -15.72 2.40 -4.98
C ARG A 546 -14.49 3.29 -5.14
N HIS A 547 -14.27 3.84 -6.33
CA HIS A 547 -13.21 4.80 -6.55
C HIS A 547 -13.34 6.05 -5.66
N GLU A 548 -14.55 6.53 -5.39
CA GLU A 548 -14.77 7.64 -4.46
C GLU A 548 -14.33 7.30 -3.03
N LEU A 549 -14.68 6.11 -2.53
CA LEU A 549 -14.22 5.65 -1.21
C LEU A 549 -12.68 5.65 -1.13
N GLU A 550 -12.03 5.06 -2.14
CA GLU A 550 -10.56 5.04 -2.21
C GLU A 550 -9.97 6.45 -2.31
N PHE A 551 -10.63 7.34 -3.03
CA PHE A 551 -10.20 8.73 -3.20
C PHE A 551 -10.25 9.50 -1.87
N PHE A 552 -11.29 9.36 -1.07
CA PHE A 552 -11.35 9.96 0.26
C PHE A 552 -10.28 9.39 1.20
N GLU A 553 -10.09 8.08 1.21
CA GLU A 553 -9.15 7.45 2.14
C GLU A 553 -7.67 7.65 1.76
N GLN A 554 -7.34 7.92 0.48
CA GLN A 554 -5.96 8.02 0.03
C GLN A 554 -5.14 9.07 0.80
N ALA A 555 -5.75 10.20 1.18
CA ALA A 555 -5.05 11.28 1.84
C ALA A 555 -4.45 10.88 3.19
N THR A 556 -5.14 10.04 3.96
CA THR A 556 -4.63 9.49 5.21
C THR A 556 -3.61 8.37 5.01
N ARG A 557 -3.62 7.72 3.84
CA ARG A 557 -2.67 6.67 3.48
C ARG A 557 -1.38 7.25 2.87
N LEU A 558 -1.48 8.36 2.11
CA LEU A 558 -0.36 9.01 1.41
C LEU A 558 0.47 9.94 2.28
N ASP A 559 0.01 10.29 3.47
CA ASP A 559 0.78 11.02 4.48
C ASP A 559 1.37 10.07 5.56
N PRO A 560 2.38 9.25 5.22
CA PRO A 560 3.06 8.40 6.20
C PRO A 560 4.00 9.18 7.12
N GLY A 561 4.08 10.50 6.99
CA GLY A 561 5.17 11.31 7.52
C GLY A 561 4.79 12.34 8.59
N THR A 562 3.54 12.53 8.96
CA THR A 562 3.25 13.36 10.13
C THR A 562 3.61 12.56 11.38
N PRO A 563 4.72 12.87 12.09
CA PRO A 563 4.99 12.25 13.37
C PRO A 563 3.78 12.55 14.26
N ALA A 564 3.12 11.50 14.76
CA ALA A 564 2.08 11.67 15.75
C ALA A 564 2.54 12.69 16.80
N PRO A 565 1.72 13.68 17.19
CA PRO A 565 2.15 14.69 18.14
C PRO A 565 2.73 13.96 19.34
N ARG A 566 4.00 14.26 19.66
CA ARG A 566 4.67 13.69 20.83
C ARG A 566 3.76 13.99 22.00
N ARG A 567 3.08 12.99 22.52
CA ARG A 567 2.41 13.10 23.82
C ARG A 567 3.53 13.45 24.79
N HIS A 568 3.60 14.71 25.19
CA HIS A 568 4.38 15.13 26.34
C HIS A 568 3.91 14.27 27.50
N ARG A 569 4.62 13.19 27.80
CA ARG A 569 4.56 12.57 29.11
C ARG A 569 5.02 13.66 30.07
N ALA A 570 4.08 14.22 30.81
CA ALA A 570 4.39 15.04 31.96
C ALA A 570 5.43 14.26 32.78
N ARG A 571 6.64 14.79 32.85
CA ARG A 571 7.63 14.34 33.85
C ARG A 571 6.99 14.61 35.19
N ALA A 572 6.70 13.54 35.92
CA ALA A 572 6.49 13.63 37.35
C ALA A 572 7.73 14.33 37.94
N ALA A 573 7.53 15.49 38.48
CA ALA A 573 8.52 16.22 39.25
C ALA A 573 8.72 15.48 40.58
N ASP A 574 9.88 14.81 40.71
CA ASP A 574 10.43 14.54 42.03
C ASP A 574 11.31 15.72 42.41
N GLY A 575 10.94 16.32 43.53
CA GLY A 575 11.58 17.49 44.04
C GLY A 575 12.93 17.23 44.71
N ALA A 576 13.77 18.24 44.73
CA ALA A 576 14.41 18.77 45.92
C ALA A 576 15.42 19.90 45.57
N HIS A 577 15.22 21.07 46.19
CA HIS A 577 16.18 22.04 46.71
C HIS A 577 17.28 22.64 45.78
N ALA A 578 17.55 23.87 45.72
CA ALA A 578 17.40 25.08 46.50
C ALA A 578 18.14 26.22 45.78
N ALA A 579 17.65 27.44 45.96
CA ALA A 579 18.33 28.74 46.05
C ALA A 579 19.23 29.22 44.87
N ASP A 580 19.12 30.33 44.32
CA ASP A 580 18.98 31.72 44.72
C ASP A 580 19.31 32.67 43.55
N THR A 581 18.61 33.74 43.54
CA THR A 581 18.93 35.12 43.09
C THR A 581 19.08 35.51 41.61
N THR A 582 18.13 36.34 41.26
CA THR A 582 18.16 37.75 40.78
C THR A 582 18.27 38.08 39.28
N HIS A 583 17.24 38.84 38.89
CA HIS A 583 17.20 39.97 37.92
C HIS A 583 17.27 39.65 36.42
N ASN A 584 16.33 39.99 35.60
CA ASN A 584 15.69 41.28 35.32
C ASN A 584 14.63 41.10 34.19
N ALA A 585 13.71 42.01 34.23
CA ALA A 585 12.51 42.13 33.44
C ALA A 585 12.69 42.44 31.95
N GLN A 586 11.64 42.14 31.21
CA GLN A 586 11.04 42.80 30.03
C GLN A 586 10.95 41.88 28.86
N THR A 587 9.85 41.66 28.25
CA THR A 587 8.60 42.24 27.85
C THR A 587 7.83 41.19 27.06
N ALA A 588 6.51 41.22 27.24
CA ALA A 588 5.55 40.36 26.59
C ALA A 588 5.54 40.48 25.08
N ASP A 589 5.41 39.30 24.40
CA ASP A 589 4.66 39.22 23.15
C ASP A 589 3.82 37.94 23.17
N GLY A 590 2.51 38.15 23.06
CA GLY A 590 1.51 37.08 23.09
C GLY A 590 1.48 36.26 21.80
N PRO A 591 0.82 35.10 21.81
CA PRO A 591 0.74 34.26 20.64
C PRO A 591 -0.08 34.95 19.54
N ARG A 592 0.53 35.15 18.39
CA ARG A 592 -0.16 35.57 17.17
C ARG A 592 -1.04 34.42 16.71
N THR A 593 -2.35 34.61 16.80
CA THR A 593 -3.33 33.81 16.10
C THR A 593 -3.08 33.88 14.61
N ALA A 594 -2.93 32.73 13.97
CA ALA A 594 -2.90 32.63 12.52
C ALA A 594 -4.21 33.18 11.94
N PRO A 595 -4.17 33.94 10.83
CA PRO A 595 -5.37 34.42 10.19
C PRO A 595 -6.21 33.26 9.69
N ALA A 596 -7.51 33.30 9.91
CA ALA A 596 -8.47 32.37 9.33
C ALA A 596 -8.36 32.39 7.80
N PRO A 597 -8.48 31.21 7.14
CA PRO A 597 -8.41 31.14 5.69
C PRO A 597 -9.55 31.96 5.05
N PRO A 598 -9.32 32.56 3.87
CA PRO A 598 -10.33 33.34 3.17
C PRO A 598 -11.51 32.45 2.77
N ARG A 599 -12.72 32.98 2.89
CA ARG A 599 -13.93 32.33 2.38
C ARG A 599 -13.83 32.11 0.87
N PRO A 600 -14.15 30.91 0.36
CA PRO A 600 -14.33 30.73 -1.08
C PRO A 600 -15.45 31.63 -1.59
N PRO A 601 -15.37 32.13 -2.83
CA PRO A 601 -16.45 32.90 -3.43
C PRO A 601 -17.69 32.02 -3.59
N ALA A 602 -18.85 32.61 -3.37
CA ALA A 602 -20.12 31.95 -3.62
C ALA A 602 -20.18 31.45 -5.07
N HIS A 603 -20.61 30.22 -5.27
CA HIS A 603 -20.82 29.66 -6.61
C HIS A 603 -21.75 30.54 -7.42
N PRO A 604 -21.43 30.85 -8.69
CA PRO A 604 -22.41 31.46 -9.58
C PRO A 604 -23.55 30.46 -9.76
N ALA A 605 -24.77 30.92 -9.50
CA ALA A 605 -25.98 30.15 -9.70
C ALA A 605 -26.02 29.57 -11.12
N ALA A 606 -26.44 28.32 -11.27
CA ALA A 606 -26.75 27.75 -12.57
C ALA A 606 -27.73 28.65 -13.33
N PRO A 607 -27.54 28.86 -14.62
CA PRO A 607 -28.47 29.69 -15.39
C PRO A 607 -29.86 29.06 -15.36
N THR A 608 -30.80 29.75 -14.73
CA THR A 608 -32.22 29.41 -14.81
C THR A 608 -32.64 29.41 -16.30
N ALA A 609 -33.30 28.34 -16.71
CA ALA A 609 -33.90 28.24 -18.03
C ALA A 609 -34.84 29.45 -18.25
N SER A 610 -34.43 30.39 -19.09
CA SER A 610 -35.23 31.51 -19.50
C SER A 610 -36.33 30.98 -20.43
N THR A 611 -37.57 31.01 -19.96
CA THR A 611 -38.76 30.84 -20.81
C THR A 611 -38.76 31.97 -21.81
N ALA A 612 -38.35 31.67 -23.05
CA ALA A 612 -38.52 32.56 -24.18
C ALA A 612 -40.03 32.66 -24.52
N ARG A 613 -40.62 33.79 -24.19
CA ARG A 613 -41.93 34.20 -24.76
C ARG A 613 -41.73 34.47 -26.25
N THR A 614 -42.50 33.77 -27.05
CA THR A 614 -42.78 34.04 -28.46
C THR A 614 -43.31 35.46 -28.70
N ALA A 615 -42.77 36.15 -29.64
CA ALA A 615 -43.46 37.21 -30.40
C ALA A 615 -43.10 37.04 -31.88
N PRO A 616 -44.08 37.27 -32.76
CA PRO A 616 -44.03 36.85 -34.15
C PRO A 616 -43.60 37.95 -35.12
N ASP A 617 -43.29 37.48 -36.32
CA ASP A 617 -43.33 38.23 -37.63
C ASP A 617 -42.30 39.34 -37.87
N ALA A 618 -41.46 39.13 -38.86
CA ALA A 618 -41.63 39.83 -40.18
C ALA A 618 -40.50 39.51 -41.19
N LEU A 619 -40.95 39.08 -42.38
CA LEU A 619 -40.42 39.41 -43.72
C LEU A 619 -39.10 38.80 -44.19
N ALA A 620 -39.19 37.80 -45.04
CA ALA A 620 -39.21 37.88 -46.48
C ALA A 620 -37.98 38.49 -47.18
N GLY A 621 -37.37 37.69 -48.03
CA GLY A 621 -36.89 38.22 -49.29
C GLY A 621 -35.47 37.85 -49.74
N ALA A 622 -35.47 37.11 -50.87
CA ALA A 622 -34.43 37.04 -51.91
C ALA A 622 -33.05 36.39 -51.58
N GLY A 623 -32.66 35.31 -52.17
CA GLY A 623 -32.61 35.09 -53.62
C GLY A 623 -31.17 34.98 -54.08
N ARG A 624 -30.80 33.79 -54.44
CA ARG A 624 -29.74 33.24 -55.28
C ARG A 624 -28.70 32.38 -54.55
#